data_4b4086e6d691c0f416f8f85065c8e897
#
_entry.id   4b4086e6d691c0f416f8f85065c8e897
#
_cell.length_a   1.000
_cell.length_b   1.000
_cell.length_c   1.000
_cell.angle_alpha   90.00
_cell.angle_beta   90.00
_cell.angle_gamma   90.00
#
_symmetry.space_group_name_H-M   'P 1'
#
loop_
_entity.id
_entity.type
_entity.pdbx_description
1 polymer ?
#
loop_
_entity_poly.entity_id
_entity_poly.type
_entity_poly.pdbx_seq_one_letter_code
_entity_poly.pdbx_strand_id
1 'polypeptide(L)'
;MEPLAERMRPRTLDDYVGQEHLVGKNGLMRKMIESGKVSSFILWGPPGVGKTTLAEIVASAMKVPFYTLSAVTSGVKDVRDVIERAMKGSFFNNASPILFIDEIHRFSKSQQDSLLGAVERGVVTLIGATTENPSFEVIRPLLSRCQVYVLKSLDKDALQKILLHAINTDVELKKKHIELKETGAIMRFSGGDARKLLNILELIVESVEGDDIVITDKKVEAELQANPLAYDKHGDMHYDIISAFIKSIRGSDPDAALYWMARMIEGGEDPKFIARRIVISAAEDIGLANPNALLLANAAFDAVEKIGWPEGRIPLAEAVVYLATSPKSNSAYMGINTAIEEVRKSGNQPVPMHIRNAPTKLMAQLGYHDGYKYPHDYPGNFTPQQYLPDELMDKRFWKAQHSPAEEKLYQRMVNCWGDRYKE
;
A
#
# COMPACT_ATOMS: atom_id res chain seq x y z
N MET A 1 -15.24 22.90 -18.81
CA MET A 1 -16.01 21.71 -19.24
C MET A 1 -15.70 20.59 -18.24
N GLU A 2 -16.63 19.68 -18.00
CA GLU A 2 -16.37 18.55 -17.12
C GLU A 2 -15.36 17.60 -17.79
N PRO A 3 -14.34 17.07 -17.07
CA PRO A 3 -13.33 16.17 -17.66
C PRO A 3 -13.94 14.93 -18.30
N LEU A 4 -13.36 14.43 -19.38
CA LEU A 4 -13.84 13.25 -20.10
C LEU A 4 -14.00 12.04 -19.19
N ALA A 5 -13.05 11.83 -18.29
CA ALA A 5 -13.09 10.73 -17.33
C ALA A 5 -14.34 10.77 -16.40
N GLU A 6 -14.87 11.96 -16.11
CA GLU A 6 -16.08 12.12 -15.31
C GLU A 6 -17.34 11.96 -16.18
N ARG A 7 -17.35 12.54 -17.38
CA ARG A 7 -18.47 12.38 -18.35
C ARG A 7 -18.69 10.92 -18.74
N MET A 8 -17.61 10.12 -18.80
CA MET A 8 -17.63 8.71 -19.18
C MET A 8 -17.79 7.75 -17.99
N ARG A 9 -18.05 8.26 -16.80
CA ARG A 9 -18.23 7.42 -15.60
C ARG A 9 -19.43 6.49 -15.76
N PRO A 10 -19.26 5.15 -15.66
CA PRO A 10 -20.36 4.19 -15.72
C PRO A 10 -21.40 4.45 -14.64
N ARG A 11 -22.68 4.30 -15.00
CA ARG A 11 -23.82 4.50 -14.08
C ARG A 11 -24.51 3.19 -13.70
N THR A 12 -24.27 2.13 -14.44
CA THR A 12 -24.83 0.80 -14.21
C THR A 12 -23.75 -0.26 -14.17
N LEU A 13 -24.05 -1.44 -13.63
CA LEU A 13 -23.13 -2.58 -13.67
C LEU A 13 -22.87 -3.09 -15.09
N ASP A 14 -23.79 -2.88 -16.01
CA ASP A 14 -23.65 -3.34 -17.38
C ASP A 14 -22.73 -2.43 -18.21
N ASP A 15 -22.63 -1.17 -17.84
CA ASP A 15 -21.69 -0.20 -18.41
C ASP A 15 -20.29 -0.31 -17.77
N TYR A 16 -20.17 -1.02 -16.64
CA TYR A 16 -18.93 -1.13 -15.88
C TYR A 16 -18.02 -2.18 -16.52
N VAL A 17 -16.93 -1.71 -17.12
CA VAL A 17 -15.97 -2.55 -17.86
C VAL A 17 -14.90 -3.11 -16.93
N GLY A 18 -14.58 -4.38 -17.09
CA GLY A 18 -13.59 -5.10 -16.30
C GLY A 18 -14.16 -5.67 -14.99
N GLN A 19 -13.30 -6.27 -14.18
CA GLN A 19 -13.64 -6.90 -12.89
C GLN A 19 -14.72 -8.00 -12.99
N GLU A 20 -14.74 -8.78 -14.06
CA GLU A 20 -15.74 -9.83 -14.32
C GLU A 20 -15.85 -10.84 -13.17
N HIS A 21 -14.77 -11.07 -12.43
CA HIS A 21 -14.75 -11.94 -11.25
C HIS A 21 -15.64 -11.42 -10.11
N LEU A 22 -15.90 -10.09 -10.05
CA LEU A 22 -16.75 -9.45 -9.05
C LEU A 22 -18.13 -9.10 -9.59
N VAL A 23 -18.20 -8.48 -10.77
CA VAL A 23 -19.42 -7.86 -11.32
C VAL A 23 -19.96 -8.55 -12.55
N GLY A 24 -19.28 -9.55 -13.10
CA GLY A 24 -19.79 -10.37 -14.21
C GLY A 24 -21.10 -11.09 -13.85
N LYS A 25 -21.74 -11.76 -14.81
CA LYS A 25 -23.07 -12.42 -14.64
C LYS A 25 -23.14 -13.36 -13.42
N ASN A 26 -22.06 -14.01 -13.05
CA ASN A 26 -21.97 -14.89 -11.89
C ASN A 26 -21.20 -14.27 -10.72
N GLY A 27 -20.82 -12.99 -10.83
CA GLY A 27 -20.00 -12.29 -9.85
C GLY A 27 -20.69 -12.14 -8.48
N LEU A 28 -19.90 -12.23 -7.43
CA LEU A 28 -20.43 -12.17 -6.07
C LEU A 28 -21.06 -10.80 -5.76
N MET A 29 -20.43 -9.71 -6.19
CA MET A 29 -20.97 -8.35 -5.98
C MET A 29 -22.25 -8.12 -6.77
N ARG A 30 -22.35 -8.62 -8.01
CA ARG A 30 -23.60 -8.53 -8.79
C ARG A 30 -24.74 -9.21 -8.05
N LYS A 31 -24.55 -10.44 -7.58
CA LYS A 31 -25.55 -11.18 -6.81
C LYS A 31 -25.96 -10.45 -5.51
N MET A 32 -24.98 -9.85 -4.82
CA MET A 32 -25.24 -9.09 -3.61
C MET A 32 -26.11 -7.86 -3.90
N ILE A 33 -25.81 -7.12 -4.96
CA ILE A 33 -26.57 -5.95 -5.40
C ILE A 33 -27.99 -6.35 -5.85
N GLU A 34 -28.11 -7.37 -6.69
CA GLU A 34 -29.39 -7.87 -7.19
C GLU A 34 -30.30 -8.43 -6.07
N SER A 35 -29.70 -9.00 -5.02
CA SER A 35 -30.46 -9.48 -3.86
C SER A 35 -30.94 -8.36 -2.92
N GLY A 36 -30.48 -7.12 -3.12
CA GLY A 36 -30.78 -6.00 -2.27
C GLY A 36 -30.15 -6.07 -0.87
N LYS A 37 -29.19 -6.97 -0.65
CA LYS A 37 -28.52 -7.17 0.65
C LYS A 37 -27.04 -6.85 0.53
N VAL A 38 -26.69 -5.59 0.74
CA VAL A 38 -25.30 -5.13 0.70
C VAL A 38 -24.76 -5.00 2.12
N SER A 39 -23.75 -5.80 2.45
CA SER A 39 -22.96 -5.67 3.68
C SER A 39 -21.80 -4.70 3.49
N SER A 40 -21.21 -4.22 4.59
CA SER A 40 -20.01 -3.37 4.52
C SER A 40 -18.82 -4.10 3.90
N PHE A 41 -18.05 -3.39 3.06
CA PHE A 41 -16.88 -3.97 2.38
C PHE A 41 -15.80 -2.93 2.09
N ILE A 42 -14.61 -3.43 1.76
CA ILE A 42 -13.46 -2.64 1.33
C ILE A 42 -13.08 -3.05 -0.09
N LEU A 43 -12.94 -2.05 -0.96
CA LEU A 43 -12.42 -2.18 -2.32
C LEU A 43 -10.91 -1.93 -2.30
N TRP A 44 -10.13 -2.95 -2.56
CA TRP A 44 -8.68 -2.85 -2.63
C TRP A 44 -8.19 -3.07 -4.06
N GLY A 45 -7.40 -2.15 -4.58
CA GLY A 45 -6.81 -2.28 -5.90
C GLY A 45 -6.14 -0.99 -6.38
N PRO A 46 -5.44 -1.02 -7.51
CA PRO A 46 -4.71 0.11 -8.05
C PRO A 46 -5.62 1.31 -8.35
N PRO A 47 -5.06 2.51 -8.58
CA PRO A 47 -5.84 3.68 -8.98
C PRO A 47 -6.53 3.46 -10.33
N GLY A 48 -7.60 4.21 -10.59
CA GLY A 48 -8.30 4.26 -11.89
C GLY A 48 -9.02 2.99 -12.34
N VAL A 49 -9.13 1.95 -11.49
CA VAL A 49 -9.85 0.70 -11.80
C VAL A 49 -11.35 0.74 -11.49
N GLY A 50 -11.87 1.92 -11.07
CA GLY A 50 -13.30 2.14 -10.87
C GLY A 50 -13.82 1.89 -9.45
N LYS A 51 -13.00 1.93 -8.40
CA LYS A 51 -13.45 1.75 -6.99
C LYS A 51 -14.59 2.69 -6.60
N THR A 52 -14.41 3.99 -6.80
CA THR A 52 -15.42 5.02 -6.50
C THR A 52 -16.69 4.83 -7.35
N THR A 53 -16.51 4.58 -8.64
CA THR A 53 -17.60 4.31 -9.58
C THR A 53 -18.44 3.10 -9.15
N LEU A 54 -17.79 2.02 -8.73
CA LEU A 54 -18.49 0.83 -8.26
C LEU A 54 -19.30 1.11 -6.99
N ALA A 55 -18.77 1.91 -6.06
CA ALA A 55 -19.51 2.33 -4.86
C ALA A 55 -20.75 3.16 -5.20
N GLU A 56 -20.64 4.08 -6.18
CA GLU A 56 -21.78 4.88 -6.66
C GLU A 56 -22.84 4.04 -7.35
N ILE A 57 -22.42 3.06 -8.18
CA ILE A 57 -23.34 2.12 -8.83
C ILE A 57 -24.10 1.31 -7.77
N VAL A 58 -23.41 0.82 -6.73
CA VAL A 58 -24.04 0.09 -5.62
C VAL A 58 -25.09 0.94 -4.94
N ALA A 59 -24.78 2.19 -4.60
CA ALA A 59 -25.70 3.11 -3.94
C ALA A 59 -26.93 3.42 -4.81
N SER A 60 -26.71 3.65 -6.09
CA SER A 60 -27.77 3.90 -7.07
C SER A 60 -28.70 2.69 -7.22
N ALA A 61 -28.14 1.50 -7.35
CA ALA A 61 -28.89 0.26 -7.47
C ALA A 61 -29.74 -0.03 -6.22
N MET A 62 -29.20 0.28 -5.04
CA MET A 62 -29.88 0.13 -3.75
C MET A 62 -30.89 1.23 -3.47
N LYS A 63 -30.87 2.33 -4.24
CA LYS A 63 -31.72 3.53 -4.04
C LYS A 63 -31.61 4.10 -2.63
N VAL A 64 -30.41 4.12 -2.07
CA VAL A 64 -30.12 4.65 -0.72
C VAL A 64 -29.26 5.92 -0.81
N PRO A 65 -29.31 6.79 0.21
CA PRO A 65 -28.41 7.95 0.27
C PRO A 65 -26.95 7.53 0.24
N PHE A 66 -26.13 8.30 -0.48
CA PHE A 66 -24.69 8.09 -0.65
C PHE A 66 -23.93 9.26 -0.02
N TYR A 67 -23.18 9.00 1.03
CA TYR A 67 -22.32 9.97 1.69
C TYR A 67 -20.87 9.67 1.37
N THR A 68 -20.12 10.68 0.97
CA THR A 68 -18.71 10.54 0.62
C THR A 68 -17.84 11.29 1.62
N LEU A 69 -16.79 10.65 2.11
CA LEU A 69 -15.71 11.26 2.86
C LEU A 69 -14.38 10.97 2.16
N SER A 70 -13.54 12.00 2.04
CA SER A 70 -12.16 11.82 1.60
C SER A 70 -11.27 11.75 2.83
N ALA A 71 -10.52 10.67 2.97
CA ALA A 71 -9.60 10.53 4.10
C ALA A 71 -8.45 11.54 4.11
N VAL A 72 -8.23 12.24 2.99
CA VAL A 72 -7.22 13.30 2.87
C VAL A 72 -7.67 14.61 3.54
N THR A 73 -8.98 14.91 3.47
CA THR A 73 -9.53 16.22 3.90
C THR A 73 -10.47 16.13 5.09
N SER A 74 -10.99 14.95 5.43
CA SER A 74 -12.01 14.78 6.46
C SER A 74 -11.42 14.46 7.83
N GLY A 75 -11.91 15.14 8.87
CA GLY A 75 -11.55 14.91 10.27
C GLY A 75 -12.53 13.98 11.00
N VAL A 76 -12.26 13.68 12.27
CA VAL A 76 -13.16 12.90 13.16
C VAL A 76 -14.55 13.54 13.28
N LYS A 77 -14.60 14.88 13.23
CA LYS A 77 -15.86 15.63 13.29
C LYS A 77 -16.73 15.34 12.08
N ASP A 78 -16.14 15.35 10.87
CA ASP A 78 -16.88 15.09 9.64
C ASP A 78 -17.46 13.67 9.60
N VAL A 79 -16.71 12.68 10.11
CA VAL A 79 -17.19 11.31 10.28
C VAL A 79 -18.43 11.27 11.19
N ARG A 80 -18.38 11.96 12.34
CA ARG A 80 -19.50 12.01 13.31
C ARG A 80 -20.71 12.71 12.71
N ASP A 81 -20.52 13.82 12.04
CA ASP A 81 -21.60 14.61 11.42
C ASP A 81 -22.34 13.79 10.35
N VAL A 82 -21.62 12.99 9.55
CA VAL A 82 -22.23 12.08 8.57
C VAL A 82 -23.00 10.95 9.26
N ILE A 83 -22.46 10.35 10.32
CA ILE A 83 -23.14 9.31 11.08
C ILE A 83 -24.41 9.86 11.73
N GLU A 84 -24.38 11.07 12.28
CA GLU A 84 -25.58 11.73 12.85
C GLU A 84 -26.66 11.99 11.79
N ARG A 85 -26.25 12.45 10.58
CA ARG A 85 -27.18 12.64 9.46
C ARG A 85 -27.80 11.31 9.04
N ALA A 86 -26.99 10.24 8.96
CA ALA A 86 -27.46 8.90 8.67
C ALA A 86 -28.49 8.41 9.70
N MET A 87 -28.22 8.62 11.00
CA MET A 87 -29.16 8.28 12.06
C MET A 87 -30.51 9.03 11.96
N LYS A 88 -30.46 10.33 11.68
CA LYS A 88 -31.67 11.15 11.50
C LYS A 88 -32.48 10.73 10.26
N GLY A 89 -31.79 10.38 9.17
CA GLY A 89 -32.43 9.90 7.94
C GLY A 89 -33.04 8.51 8.04
N SER A 90 -32.51 7.63 8.88
CA SER A 90 -33.00 6.26 9.04
C SER A 90 -34.38 6.17 9.70
N PHE A 91 -34.85 7.21 10.39
CA PHE A 91 -36.22 7.29 10.90
C PHE A 91 -37.30 7.31 9.81
N PHE A 92 -36.91 7.67 8.58
CA PHE A 92 -37.84 7.78 7.45
C PHE A 92 -37.62 6.73 6.36
N ASN A 93 -36.49 6.02 6.38
CA ASN A 93 -36.15 5.01 5.38
C ASN A 93 -35.64 3.74 6.06
N ASN A 94 -36.22 2.58 5.71
CA ASN A 94 -35.85 1.27 6.27
C ASN A 94 -34.47 0.73 5.76
N ALA A 95 -33.76 1.45 4.89
CA ALA A 95 -32.49 1.02 4.34
C ALA A 95 -31.35 1.92 4.84
N SER A 96 -30.25 1.28 5.29
CA SER A 96 -29.05 1.98 5.75
C SER A 96 -28.38 2.73 4.60
N PRO A 97 -28.05 4.02 4.77
CA PRO A 97 -27.33 4.78 3.75
C PRO A 97 -25.91 4.20 3.58
N ILE A 98 -25.33 4.39 2.40
CA ILE A 98 -23.94 4.05 2.12
C ILE A 98 -23.04 5.20 2.53
N LEU A 99 -22.03 4.88 3.33
CA LEU A 99 -20.90 5.76 3.63
C LEU A 99 -19.69 5.28 2.86
N PHE A 100 -19.31 6.04 1.84
CA PHE A 100 -18.10 5.80 1.06
C PHE A 100 -16.93 6.59 1.62
N ILE A 101 -15.80 5.92 1.86
CA ILE A 101 -14.55 6.53 2.31
C ILE A 101 -13.47 6.22 1.30
N ASP A 102 -13.07 7.27 0.56
CA ASP A 102 -11.95 7.15 -0.38
C ASP A 102 -10.61 7.23 0.36
N GLU A 103 -9.67 6.38 -0.05
CA GLU A 103 -8.34 6.23 0.55
C GLU A 103 -8.39 6.00 2.08
N ILE A 104 -9.25 5.07 2.52
CA ILE A 104 -9.50 4.77 3.95
C ILE A 104 -8.21 4.49 4.75
N HIS A 105 -7.14 4.06 4.11
CA HIS A 105 -5.83 3.85 4.72
C HIS A 105 -5.20 5.13 5.28
N ARG A 106 -5.63 6.31 4.81
CA ARG A 106 -5.16 7.62 5.30
C ARG A 106 -5.88 8.07 6.57
N PHE A 107 -6.97 7.41 6.95
CA PHE A 107 -7.60 7.67 8.23
C PHE A 107 -6.73 7.16 9.38
N SER A 108 -6.52 8.01 10.38
CA SER A 108 -5.91 7.60 11.66
C SER A 108 -6.72 6.47 12.32
N LYS A 109 -6.08 5.71 13.21
CA LYS A 109 -6.77 4.67 13.97
C LYS A 109 -8.00 5.19 14.71
N SER A 110 -7.93 6.40 15.29
CA SER A 110 -9.05 7.05 15.99
C SER A 110 -10.22 7.38 15.05
N GLN A 111 -9.94 7.77 13.81
CA GLN A 111 -10.98 8.02 12.81
C GLN A 111 -11.66 6.70 12.39
N GLN A 112 -10.88 5.66 12.17
CA GLN A 112 -11.41 4.33 11.86
C GLN A 112 -12.22 3.74 13.03
N ASP A 113 -11.76 3.91 14.29
CA ASP A 113 -12.49 3.48 15.47
C ASP A 113 -13.88 4.17 15.59
N SER A 114 -13.97 5.44 15.19
CA SER A 114 -15.24 6.18 15.22
C SER A 114 -16.32 5.61 14.30
N LEU A 115 -15.94 4.81 13.31
CA LEU A 115 -16.86 4.14 12.38
C LEU A 115 -17.47 2.85 12.98
N LEU A 116 -16.77 2.19 13.91
CA LEU A 116 -17.13 0.86 14.39
C LEU A 116 -18.57 0.76 14.87
N GLY A 117 -18.98 1.67 15.75
CA GLY A 117 -20.33 1.64 16.32
C GLY A 117 -21.45 1.88 15.30
N ALA A 118 -21.19 2.63 14.24
CA ALA A 118 -22.14 2.88 13.17
C ALA A 118 -22.26 1.68 12.22
N VAL A 119 -21.14 1.03 11.91
CA VAL A 119 -21.09 -0.18 11.08
C VAL A 119 -21.72 -1.38 11.82
N GLU A 120 -21.39 -1.58 13.10
CA GLU A 120 -21.93 -2.68 13.90
C GLU A 120 -23.45 -2.64 14.04
N ARG A 121 -24.00 -1.45 14.27
CA ARG A 121 -25.45 -1.26 14.44
C ARG A 121 -26.20 -1.13 13.13
N GLY A 122 -25.50 -1.20 11.98
CA GLY A 122 -26.11 -1.04 10.66
C GLY A 122 -26.67 0.37 10.41
N VAL A 123 -26.17 1.39 11.12
CA VAL A 123 -26.56 2.79 10.90
C VAL A 123 -26.11 3.24 9.51
N VAL A 124 -24.96 2.77 9.06
CA VAL A 124 -24.44 2.96 7.71
C VAL A 124 -23.91 1.63 7.16
N THR A 125 -24.00 1.44 5.86
CA THR A 125 -23.23 0.44 5.13
C THR A 125 -21.93 1.08 4.69
N LEU A 126 -20.79 0.63 5.22
CA LEU A 126 -19.47 1.19 4.89
C LEU A 126 -18.95 0.58 3.58
N ILE A 127 -18.53 1.44 2.65
CA ILE A 127 -17.69 1.06 1.52
C ILE A 127 -16.39 1.84 1.63
N GLY A 128 -15.30 1.15 1.99
CA GLY A 128 -13.95 1.73 1.99
C GLY A 128 -13.26 1.48 0.66
N ALA A 129 -12.54 2.46 0.12
CA ALA A 129 -11.65 2.27 -1.02
C ALA A 129 -10.20 2.50 -0.58
N THR A 130 -9.27 1.70 -1.10
CA THR A 130 -7.84 1.84 -0.82
C THR A 130 -6.97 1.29 -1.93
N THR A 131 -5.82 1.92 -2.15
CA THR A 131 -4.75 1.40 -3.00
C THR A 131 -3.74 0.56 -2.20
N GLU A 132 -3.69 0.73 -0.89
CA GLU A 132 -2.78 0.02 0.01
C GLU A 132 -3.41 -1.28 0.56
N ASN A 133 -2.56 -2.21 1.01
CA ASN A 133 -3.05 -3.49 1.55
C ASN A 133 -3.84 -3.27 2.85
N PRO A 134 -5.15 -3.53 2.85
CA PRO A 134 -6.00 -3.25 4.00
C PRO A 134 -5.64 -4.04 5.26
N SER A 135 -4.93 -5.17 5.12
CA SER A 135 -4.48 -5.97 6.27
C SER A 135 -3.48 -5.24 7.16
N PHE A 136 -2.78 -4.23 6.63
CA PHE A 136 -1.81 -3.43 7.37
C PHE A 136 -2.36 -2.06 7.78
N GLU A 137 -3.23 -1.49 6.95
CA GLU A 137 -3.65 -0.10 7.05
C GLU A 137 -5.01 0.09 7.71
N VAL A 138 -5.86 -0.93 7.66
CA VAL A 138 -7.19 -0.89 8.28
C VAL A 138 -7.18 -1.65 9.60
N ILE A 139 -7.76 -1.05 10.65
CA ILE A 139 -7.79 -1.66 11.98
C ILE A 139 -8.55 -3.00 11.96
N ARG A 140 -8.04 -3.97 12.70
CA ARG A 140 -8.61 -5.33 12.76
C ARG A 140 -10.11 -5.37 13.12
N PRO A 141 -10.62 -4.56 14.09
CA PRO A 141 -12.04 -4.54 14.39
C PRO A 141 -12.91 -4.13 13.19
N LEU A 142 -12.45 -3.22 12.34
CA LEU A 142 -13.18 -2.81 11.14
C LEU A 142 -13.10 -3.88 10.04
N LEU A 143 -11.93 -4.47 9.84
CA LEU A 143 -11.74 -5.59 8.88
C LEU A 143 -12.61 -6.80 9.21
N SER A 144 -12.82 -7.11 10.50
CA SER A 144 -13.67 -8.25 10.91
C SER A 144 -15.15 -8.06 10.57
N ARG A 145 -15.57 -6.83 10.24
CA ARG A 145 -16.94 -6.44 9.90
C ARG A 145 -17.15 -6.12 8.43
N CYS A 146 -16.06 -6.10 7.66
CA CYS A 146 -16.08 -5.77 6.23
C CYS A 146 -15.54 -6.93 5.41
N GLN A 147 -16.16 -7.22 4.29
CA GLN A 147 -15.57 -8.09 3.27
C GLN A 147 -14.53 -7.31 2.47
N VAL A 148 -13.45 -7.94 2.03
CA VAL A 148 -12.45 -7.30 1.18
C VAL A 148 -12.58 -7.83 -0.24
N TYR A 149 -12.81 -6.94 -1.18
CA TYR A 149 -12.85 -7.25 -2.60
C TYR A 149 -11.65 -6.66 -3.31
N VAL A 150 -10.93 -7.52 -4.04
CA VAL A 150 -9.72 -7.13 -4.78
C VAL A 150 -10.09 -6.76 -6.21
N LEU A 151 -9.82 -5.52 -6.58
CA LEU A 151 -9.92 -5.06 -7.97
C LEU A 151 -8.55 -5.18 -8.63
N LYS A 152 -8.56 -5.67 -9.86
CA LYS A 152 -7.34 -5.85 -10.68
C LYS A 152 -7.16 -4.67 -11.62
N SER A 153 -5.91 -4.41 -12.03
CA SER A 153 -5.63 -3.50 -13.15
C SER A 153 -6.46 -3.90 -14.37
N LEU A 154 -6.93 -2.93 -15.12
CA LEU A 154 -7.65 -3.19 -16.36
C LEU A 154 -6.69 -3.76 -17.41
N ASP A 155 -7.09 -4.83 -18.05
CA ASP A 155 -6.33 -5.39 -19.17
C ASP A 155 -6.52 -4.57 -20.46
N LYS A 156 -5.75 -4.91 -21.49
CA LYS A 156 -5.79 -4.19 -22.77
C LYS A 156 -7.17 -4.21 -23.42
N ASP A 157 -7.90 -5.32 -23.30
CA ASP A 157 -9.22 -5.46 -23.90
C ASP A 157 -10.25 -4.58 -23.20
N ALA A 158 -10.20 -4.49 -21.86
CA ALA A 158 -11.04 -3.61 -21.08
C ALA A 158 -10.74 -2.12 -21.40
N LEU A 159 -9.47 -1.73 -21.43
CA LEU A 159 -9.06 -0.38 -21.81
C LEU A 159 -9.49 -0.02 -23.23
N GLN A 160 -9.36 -0.94 -24.18
CA GLN A 160 -9.81 -0.71 -25.57
C GLN A 160 -11.33 -0.51 -25.66
N LYS A 161 -12.11 -1.28 -24.90
CA LYS A 161 -13.57 -1.09 -24.82
C LYS A 161 -13.91 0.29 -24.27
N ILE A 162 -13.24 0.74 -23.21
CA ILE A 162 -13.44 2.06 -22.62
C ILE A 162 -13.09 3.16 -23.62
N LEU A 163 -11.96 3.04 -24.31
CA LEU A 163 -11.49 3.99 -25.30
C LEU A 163 -12.49 4.15 -26.46
N LEU A 164 -12.90 3.03 -27.07
CA LEU A 164 -13.88 2.99 -28.15
C LEU A 164 -15.26 3.50 -27.69
N HIS A 165 -15.67 3.12 -26.47
CA HIS A 165 -16.91 3.61 -25.91
C HIS A 165 -16.89 5.13 -25.75
N ALA A 166 -15.81 5.72 -25.24
CA ALA A 166 -15.67 7.17 -25.09
C ALA A 166 -15.76 7.89 -26.45
N ILE A 167 -15.01 7.45 -27.46
CA ILE A 167 -15.02 8.04 -28.79
C ILE A 167 -16.43 8.00 -29.43
N ASN A 168 -17.13 6.89 -29.21
CA ASN A 168 -18.44 6.66 -29.87
C ASN A 168 -19.64 7.25 -29.11
N THR A 169 -19.49 7.57 -27.81
CA THR A 169 -20.64 7.97 -26.97
C THR A 169 -20.53 9.36 -26.37
N ASP A 170 -19.32 9.87 -26.13
CA ASP A 170 -19.15 11.20 -25.56
C ASP A 170 -19.65 12.30 -26.50
N VAL A 171 -20.37 13.27 -25.96
CA VAL A 171 -21.04 14.33 -26.72
C VAL A 171 -20.07 15.23 -27.48
N GLU A 172 -18.88 15.46 -26.91
CA GLU A 172 -17.87 16.35 -27.52
C GLU A 172 -17.00 15.57 -28.52
N LEU A 173 -16.59 14.34 -28.17
CA LEU A 173 -15.77 13.53 -29.06
C LEU A 173 -16.50 13.12 -30.33
N LYS A 174 -17.80 12.87 -30.26
CA LYS A 174 -18.66 12.59 -31.45
C LYS A 174 -18.71 13.70 -32.50
N LYS A 175 -18.42 14.92 -32.10
CA LYS A 175 -18.37 16.06 -33.05
C LYS A 175 -17.12 16.02 -33.93
N LYS A 176 -16.12 15.22 -33.55
CA LYS A 176 -14.86 15.11 -34.21
C LYS A 176 -14.69 13.76 -34.91
N HIS A 177 -13.97 13.70 -36.00
CA HIS A 177 -13.63 12.48 -36.70
C HIS A 177 -12.33 11.93 -36.15
N ILE A 178 -12.41 10.96 -35.24
CA ILE A 178 -11.26 10.38 -34.54
C ILE A 178 -10.95 9.02 -35.12
N GLU A 179 -9.80 8.89 -35.79
CA GLU A 179 -9.26 7.64 -36.32
C GLU A 179 -8.17 7.09 -35.38
N LEU A 180 -8.40 5.92 -34.82
CA LEU A 180 -7.40 5.19 -34.02
C LEU A 180 -6.56 4.30 -34.93
N LYS A 181 -5.41 4.78 -35.39
CA LYS A 181 -4.46 3.97 -36.20
C LYS A 181 -3.61 3.06 -35.29
N GLU A 182 -3.15 3.58 -34.18
CA GLU A 182 -2.29 2.86 -33.23
C GLU A 182 -2.78 3.16 -31.81
N THR A 183 -2.73 2.16 -30.97
CA THR A 183 -3.18 2.26 -29.56
C THR A 183 -2.12 1.79 -28.55
N GLY A 184 -0.94 1.39 -29.02
CA GLY A 184 0.14 0.83 -28.19
C GLY A 184 0.63 1.81 -27.13
N ALA A 185 0.89 3.06 -27.53
CA ALA A 185 1.38 4.08 -26.62
C ALA A 185 0.31 4.48 -25.59
N ILE A 186 -0.93 4.77 -26.02
CA ILE A 186 -2.00 5.17 -25.09
C ILE A 186 -2.32 4.07 -24.06
N MET A 187 -2.29 2.79 -24.48
CA MET A 187 -2.46 1.65 -23.57
C MET A 187 -1.28 1.51 -22.61
N ARG A 188 -0.06 1.65 -23.10
CA ARG A 188 1.16 1.59 -22.29
C ARG A 188 1.19 2.69 -21.25
N PHE A 189 0.90 3.92 -21.64
CA PHE A 189 0.93 5.07 -20.75
C PHE A 189 -0.26 5.14 -19.77
N SER A 190 -1.39 4.52 -20.08
CA SER A 190 -2.51 4.40 -19.14
C SER A 190 -2.24 3.40 -18.01
N GLY A 191 -1.38 2.38 -18.24
CA GLY A 191 -0.93 1.45 -17.21
C GLY A 191 -2.06 0.68 -16.48
N GLY A 192 -3.19 0.41 -17.16
CA GLY A 192 -4.33 -0.26 -16.52
C GLY A 192 -5.32 0.68 -15.79
N ASP A 193 -5.11 2.01 -15.90
CA ASP A 193 -5.95 3.05 -15.29
C ASP A 193 -6.87 3.70 -16.34
N ALA A 194 -8.19 3.52 -16.16
CA ALA A 194 -9.20 4.08 -17.07
C ALA A 194 -9.26 5.61 -17.05
N ARG A 195 -9.07 6.23 -15.88
CA ARG A 195 -9.09 7.70 -15.75
C ARG A 195 -7.93 8.30 -16.53
N LYS A 196 -6.75 7.70 -16.39
CA LYS A 196 -5.55 8.11 -17.10
C LYS A 196 -5.69 7.92 -18.61
N LEU A 197 -6.26 6.79 -19.05
CA LEU A 197 -6.57 6.53 -20.47
C LEU A 197 -7.41 7.66 -21.06
N LEU A 198 -8.50 8.03 -20.39
CA LEU A 198 -9.42 9.05 -20.84
C LEU A 198 -8.82 10.45 -20.80
N ASN A 199 -8.01 10.76 -19.79
CA ASN A 199 -7.29 12.03 -19.72
C ASN A 199 -6.27 12.17 -20.87
N ILE A 200 -5.56 11.10 -21.21
CA ILE A 200 -4.63 11.10 -22.37
C ILE A 200 -5.40 11.30 -23.66
N LEU A 201 -6.55 10.63 -23.83
CA LEU A 201 -7.40 10.82 -25.00
C LEU A 201 -7.88 12.29 -25.10
N GLU A 202 -8.37 12.86 -24.00
CA GLU A 202 -8.84 14.24 -23.94
C GLU A 202 -7.71 15.22 -24.33
N LEU A 203 -6.51 15.07 -23.74
CA LEU A 203 -5.34 15.85 -24.05
C LEU A 203 -4.98 15.81 -25.55
N ILE A 204 -4.97 14.61 -26.17
CA ILE A 204 -4.64 14.47 -27.59
C ILE A 204 -5.70 15.15 -28.48
N VAL A 205 -6.95 15.04 -28.10
CA VAL A 205 -8.06 15.65 -28.85
C VAL A 205 -8.04 17.17 -28.73
N GLU A 206 -7.68 17.73 -27.60
CA GLU A 206 -7.58 19.16 -27.34
C GLU A 206 -6.34 19.80 -27.98
N SER A 207 -5.25 19.03 -28.15
CA SER A 207 -4.01 19.53 -28.77
C SER A 207 -4.09 19.70 -30.28
N VAL A 208 -5.12 19.15 -30.93
CA VAL A 208 -5.25 19.20 -32.40
C VAL A 208 -6.26 20.28 -32.81
N GLU A 209 -5.82 21.20 -33.66
CA GLU A 209 -6.68 22.13 -34.33
C GLU A 209 -7.46 21.43 -35.45
N GLY A 210 -8.81 21.52 -35.42
CA GLY A 210 -9.69 20.91 -36.41
C GLY A 210 -10.43 19.67 -35.92
N ASP A 211 -11.23 19.07 -36.80
CA ASP A 211 -12.16 17.98 -36.47
C ASP A 211 -11.63 16.59 -36.89
N ASP A 212 -10.61 16.52 -37.77
CA ASP A 212 -10.01 15.30 -38.22
C ASP A 212 -8.76 14.95 -37.37
N ILE A 213 -8.89 13.96 -36.50
CA ILE A 213 -7.85 13.58 -35.53
C ILE A 213 -7.40 12.15 -35.78
N VAL A 214 -6.12 12.00 -36.14
CA VAL A 214 -5.50 10.67 -36.28
C VAL A 214 -4.62 10.40 -35.07
N ILE A 215 -4.93 9.36 -34.32
CA ILE A 215 -4.17 8.94 -33.13
C ILE A 215 -3.17 7.87 -33.54
N THR A 216 -1.88 8.17 -33.34
CA THR A 216 -0.76 7.25 -33.54
C THR A 216 0.12 7.21 -32.28
N ASP A 217 0.90 6.15 -32.10
CA ASP A 217 1.81 6.03 -30.96
C ASP A 217 2.80 7.20 -30.88
N LYS A 218 3.32 7.62 -32.01
CA LYS A 218 4.21 8.78 -32.13
C LYS A 218 3.58 10.07 -31.63
N LYS A 219 2.30 10.30 -31.95
CA LYS A 219 1.57 11.50 -31.54
C LYS A 219 1.30 11.47 -30.03
N VAL A 220 0.88 10.33 -29.49
CA VAL A 220 0.69 10.14 -28.05
C VAL A 220 1.97 10.43 -27.28
N GLU A 221 3.11 9.90 -27.74
CA GLU A 221 4.42 10.13 -27.10
C GLU A 221 4.84 11.60 -27.16
N ALA A 222 4.64 12.27 -28.28
CA ALA A 222 4.97 13.69 -28.45
C ALA A 222 4.15 14.59 -27.54
N GLU A 223 2.82 14.37 -27.45
CA GLU A 223 1.93 15.17 -26.61
C GLU A 223 2.23 14.96 -25.10
N LEU A 224 2.55 13.73 -24.70
CA LEU A 224 2.91 13.45 -23.30
C LEU A 224 4.28 14.05 -22.94
N GLN A 225 5.24 14.11 -23.87
CA GLN A 225 6.52 14.78 -23.67
C GLN A 225 6.38 16.31 -23.59
N ALA A 226 5.49 16.89 -24.38
CA ALA A 226 5.20 18.32 -24.35
C ALA A 226 4.44 18.76 -23.09
N ASN A 227 3.72 17.84 -22.44
CA ASN A 227 2.90 18.09 -21.25
C ASN A 227 3.28 17.16 -20.09
N PRO A 228 4.46 17.34 -19.48
CA PRO A 228 4.97 16.45 -18.40
C PRO A 228 4.07 16.41 -17.14
N LEU A 229 3.25 17.45 -16.92
CA LEU A 229 2.30 17.52 -15.78
C LEU A 229 1.10 16.60 -15.93
N ALA A 230 0.77 16.17 -17.16
CA ALA A 230 -0.20 15.12 -17.41
C ALA A 230 0.35 13.73 -17.09
N TYR A 231 1.68 13.64 -16.86
CA TYR A 231 2.40 12.41 -16.55
C TYR A 231 2.37 12.13 -15.05
N ASP A 232 1.74 11.10 -14.71
CA ASP A 232 1.21 10.56 -13.49
C ASP A 232 2.14 10.46 -12.26
N LYS A 233 1.63 10.93 -11.12
CA LYS A 233 2.21 10.70 -9.77
C LYS A 233 1.91 9.30 -9.18
N HIS A 234 1.11 8.45 -9.82
CA HIS A 234 0.58 7.21 -9.22
C HIS A 234 0.47 6.00 -10.17
N GLY A 235 1.20 5.94 -11.31
CA GLY A 235 1.13 4.84 -12.28
C GLY A 235 2.20 3.76 -12.12
N ASP A 236 2.11 2.70 -12.93
CA ASP A 236 3.05 1.56 -12.93
C ASP A 236 4.53 1.97 -13.08
N MET A 237 4.83 3.08 -13.81
CA MET A 237 6.18 3.63 -13.88
C MET A 237 6.71 4.15 -12.54
N HIS A 238 5.84 4.59 -11.64
CA HIS A 238 6.22 4.97 -10.28
C HIS A 238 6.80 3.77 -9.53
N TYR A 239 6.09 2.62 -9.55
CA TYR A 239 6.57 1.38 -8.94
C TYR A 239 7.83 0.84 -9.59
N ASP A 240 7.98 0.97 -10.91
CA ASP A 240 9.17 0.56 -11.64
C ASP A 240 10.39 1.41 -11.27
N ILE A 241 10.23 2.74 -11.17
CA ILE A 241 11.30 3.65 -10.76
C ILE A 241 11.72 3.39 -9.31
N ILE A 242 10.76 3.21 -8.40
CA ILE A 242 11.04 2.84 -7.00
C ILE A 242 11.77 1.51 -6.93
N SER A 243 11.31 0.51 -7.69
CA SER A 243 11.94 -0.81 -7.74
C SER A 243 13.37 -0.72 -8.28
N ALA A 244 13.60 0.08 -9.32
CA ALA A 244 14.94 0.33 -9.87
C ALA A 244 15.83 1.05 -8.86
N PHE A 245 15.30 2.06 -8.16
CA PHE A 245 16.00 2.78 -7.09
C PHE A 245 16.49 1.84 -5.98
N ILE A 246 15.59 1.04 -5.42
CA ILE A 246 15.91 0.09 -4.36
C ILE A 246 16.93 -0.95 -4.85
N LYS A 247 16.73 -1.50 -6.05
CA LYS A 247 17.65 -2.50 -6.64
C LYS A 247 19.03 -1.92 -6.92
N SER A 248 19.13 -0.64 -7.26
CA SER A 248 20.43 0.04 -7.48
C SER A 248 21.20 0.19 -6.15
N ILE A 249 20.53 0.59 -5.06
CA ILE A 249 21.14 0.62 -3.73
C ILE A 249 21.60 -0.79 -3.32
N ARG A 250 20.73 -1.80 -3.47
CA ARG A 250 21.01 -3.20 -3.15
C ARG A 250 22.17 -3.75 -4.01
N GLY A 251 22.19 -3.40 -5.28
CA GLY A 251 23.22 -3.79 -6.25
C GLY A 251 24.53 -3.01 -6.13
N SER A 252 24.62 -2.06 -5.17
CA SER A 252 25.84 -1.24 -4.97
C SER A 252 26.23 -0.36 -6.16
N ASP A 253 25.22 0.18 -6.86
CA ASP A 253 25.42 1.17 -7.93
C ASP A 253 24.91 2.56 -7.46
N PRO A 254 25.81 3.43 -6.95
CA PRO A 254 25.42 4.75 -6.47
C PRO A 254 24.95 5.68 -7.57
N ASP A 255 25.49 5.56 -8.79
CA ASP A 255 25.13 6.43 -9.90
C ASP A 255 23.72 6.11 -10.40
N ALA A 256 23.39 4.84 -10.58
CA ALA A 256 22.02 4.41 -10.90
C ALA A 256 21.04 4.78 -9.79
N ALA A 257 21.40 4.62 -8.51
CA ALA A 257 20.55 4.99 -7.39
C ALA A 257 20.25 6.50 -7.37
N LEU A 258 21.25 7.35 -7.57
CA LEU A 258 21.07 8.80 -7.70
C LEU A 258 20.22 9.17 -8.90
N TYR A 259 20.42 8.53 -10.05
CA TYR A 259 19.62 8.77 -11.24
C TYR A 259 18.14 8.47 -11.02
N TRP A 260 17.82 7.31 -10.44
CA TRP A 260 16.44 6.94 -10.16
C TRP A 260 15.80 7.82 -9.08
N MET A 261 16.57 8.23 -8.07
CA MET A 261 16.11 9.21 -7.08
C MET A 261 15.82 10.57 -7.75
N ALA A 262 16.69 11.07 -8.62
CA ALA A 262 16.45 12.30 -9.35
C ALA A 262 15.18 12.24 -10.21
N ARG A 263 14.92 11.10 -10.86
CA ARG A 263 13.67 10.88 -11.60
C ARG A 263 12.42 10.91 -10.72
N MET A 264 12.50 10.41 -9.48
CA MET A 264 11.39 10.55 -8.50
C MET A 264 11.18 12.01 -8.11
N ILE A 265 12.26 12.76 -7.86
CA ILE A 265 12.20 14.19 -7.50
C ILE A 265 11.58 15.01 -8.62
N GLU A 266 12.07 14.88 -9.85
CA GLU A 266 11.52 15.57 -11.03
C GLU A 266 10.08 15.16 -11.34
N GLY A 267 9.71 13.92 -11.04
CA GLY A 267 8.32 13.44 -11.09
C GLY A 267 7.43 13.99 -9.97
N GLY A 268 7.96 14.81 -9.06
CA GLY A 268 7.23 15.44 -7.96
C GLY A 268 6.86 14.50 -6.83
N GLU A 269 7.67 13.46 -6.60
CA GLU A 269 7.47 12.52 -5.49
C GLU A 269 7.58 13.22 -4.14
N ASP A 270 6.81 12.72 -3.16
CA ASP A 270 6.91 13.18 -1.78
C ASP A 270 8.31 12.88 -1.22
N PRO A 271 9.04 13.91 -0.71
CA PRO A 271 10.36 13.72 -0.13
C PRO A 271 10.37 12.71 1.01
N LYS A 272 9.32 12.66 1.82
CA LYS A 272 9.17 11.68 2.91
C LYS A 272 8.99 10.25 2.39
N PHE A 273 8.38 10.09 1.22
CA PHE A 273 8.25 8.78 0.59
C PHE A 273 9.63 8.25 0.20
N ILE A 274 10.45 9.06 -0.47
CA ILE A 274 11.82 8.68 -0.84
C ILE A 274 12.63 8.36 0.42
N ALA A 275 12.57 9.22 1.44
CA ALA A 275 13.25 9.02 2.72
C ALA A 275 12.85 7.69 3.39
N ARG A 276 11.56 7.34 3.42
CA ARG A 276 11.09 6.04 3.94
C ARG A 276 11.73 4.86 3.22
N ARG A 277 11.88 4.92 1.89
CA ARG A 277 12.52 3.84 1.12
C ARG A 277 13.99 3.70 1.45
N ILE A 278 14.69 4.82 1.69
CA ILE A 278 16.09 4.82 2.13
C ILE A 278 16.22 4.16 3.51
N VAL A 279 15.35 4.49 4.48
CA VAL A 279 15.34 3.87 5.82
C VAL A 279 15.09 2.36 5.73
N ILE A 280 14.14 1.92 4.90
CA ILE A 280 13.86 0.50 4.70
C ILE A 280 15.09 -0.20 4.11
N SER A 281 15.69 0.34 3.03
CA SER A 281 16.88 -0.26 2.41
C SER A 281 18.08 -0.28 3.36
N ALA A 282 18.24 0.71 4.24
CA ALA A 282 19.28 0.71 5.27
C ALA A 282 19.13 -0.46 6.25
N ALA A 283 17.91 -0.80 6.64
CA ALA A 283 17.65 -1.91 7.56
C ALA A 283 17.62 -3.28 6.86
N GLU A 284 17.04 -3.36 5.65
CA GLU A 284 16.84 -4.59 4.90
C GLU A 284 18.10 -5.06 4.18
N ASP A 285 18.80 -4.15 3.46
CA ASP A 285 19.89 -4.52 2.56
C ASP A 285 21.29 -4.33 3.18
N ILE A 286 21.46 -3.29 4.02
CA ILE A 286 22.76 -3.03 4.68
C ILE A 286 22.78 -3.70 6.06
N GLY A 287 21.75 -3.50 6.85
CA GLY A 287 21.53 -4.19 8.13
C GLY A 287 22.75 -4.21 9.03
N LEU A 288 23.10 -5.39 9.51
CA LEU A 288 24.22 -5.60 10.45
C LEU A 288 25.61 -5.48 9.81
N ALA A 289 25.71 -5.45 8.49
CA ALA A 289 27.00 -5.22 7.84
C ALA A 289 27.55 -3.81 8.11
N ASN A 290 26.65 -2.81 8.27
CA ASN A 290 26.99 -1.44 8.66
C ASN A 290 25.83 -0.79 9.41
N PRO A 291 25.71 -0.93 10.73
CA PRO A 291 24.60 -0.36 11.51
C PRO A 291 24.46 1.17 11.43
N ASN A 292 25.51 1.89 11.06
CA ASN A 292 25.45 3.35 10.87
C ASN A 292 24.57 3.74 9.69
N ALA A 293 24.30 2.83 8.75
CA ALA A 293 23.44 3.09 7.61
C ALA A 293 22.02 3.49 8.05
N LEU A 294 21.45 2.78 9.02
CA LEU A 294 20.13 3.11 9.56
C LEU A 294 20.12 4.44 10.32
N LEU A 295 21.18 4.75 11.04
CA LEU A 295 21.30 6.03 11.75
C LEU A 295 21.35 7.20 10.77
N LEU A 296 22.17 7.09 9.72
CA LEU A 296 22.27 8.11 8.67
C LEU A 296 20.95 8.26 7.89
N ALA A 297 20.30 7.16 7.56
CA ALA A 297 19.01 7.18 6.85
C ALA A 297 17.92 7.90 7.69
N ASN A 298 17.86 7.66 8.99
CA ASN A 298 16.95 8.37 9.88
C ASN A 298 17.31 9.85 10.02
N ALA A 299 18.60 10.20 10.14
CA ALA A 299 19.04 11.58 10.17
C ALA A 299 18.67 12.33 8.88
N ALA A 300 18.82 11.68 7.72
CA ALA A 300 18.38 12.23 6.43
C ALA A 300 16.87 12.42 6.37
N PHE A 301 16.09 11.45 6.88
CA PHE A 301 14.63 11.58 6.99
C PHE A 301 14.23 12.81 7.82
N ASP A 302 14.78 12.95 9.03
CA ASP A 302 14.51 14.07 9.91
C ASP A 302 14.93 15.43 9.31
N ALA A 303 16.05 15.46 8.59
CA ALA A 303 16.49 16.64 7.87
C ALA A 303 15.50 17.06 6.79
N VAL A 304 15.08 16.11 5.95
CA VAL A 304 14.10 16.35 4.88
C VAL A 304 12.75 16.81 5.43
N GLU A 305 12.31 16.27 6.55
CA GLU A 305 11.06 16.70 7.19
C GLU A 305 11.11 18.16 7.64
N LYS A 306 12.29 18.64 8.05
CA LYS A 306 12.50 20.01 8.52
C LYS A 306 12.72 21.02 7.40
N ILE A 307 13.45 20.64 6.35
CA ILE A 307 13.89 21.58 5.31
C ILE A 307 13.05 21.48 4.01
N GLY A 308 12.46 20.30 3.68
CA GLY A 308 11.68 20.13 2.47
C GLY A 308 12.47 20.26 1.16
N TRP A 309 11.73 20.44 0.05
CA TRP A 309 12.32 20.74 -1.26
C TRP A 309 12.62 22.22 -1.42
N PRO A 310 13.65 22.62 -2.19
CA PRO A 310 14.54 21.76 -3.01
C PRO A 310 15.76 21.21 -2.25
N GLU A 311 16.13 21.73 -1.10
CA GLU A 311 17.38 21.39 -0.40
C GLU A 311 17.38 19.97 0.19
N GLY A 312 16.20 19.40 0.48
CA GLY A 312 16.04 18.03 0.98
C GLY A 312 16.69 16.96 0.11
N ARG A 313 16.93 17.24 -1.18
CA ARG A 313 17.66 16.33 -2.06
C ARG A 313 19.10 16.06 -1.62
N ILE A 314 19.72 16.99 -0.91
CA ILE A 314 21.15 16.91 -0.53
C ILE A 314 21.36 15.82 0.54
N PRO A 315 20.70 15.85 1.73
CA PRO A 315 20.84 14.79 2.71
C PRO A 315 20.33 13.42 2.21
N LEU A 316 19.32 13.40 1.32
CA LEU A 316 18.90 12.15 0.71
C LEU A 316 19.96 11.56 -0.21
N ALA A 317 20.64 12.38 -1.02
CA ALA A 317 21.73 11.94 -1.90
C ALA A 317 22.91 11.39 -1.08
N GLU A 318 23.30 12.07 0.01
CA GLU A 318 24.34 11.60 0.92
C GLU A 318 23.99 10.22 1.48
N ALA A 319 22.77 10.02 1.97
CA ALA A 319 22.31 8.75 2.49
C ALA A 319 22.31 7.65 1.39
N VAL A 320 21.83 7.96 0.18
CA VAL A 320 21.78 7.02 -0.93
C VAL A 320 23.18 6.55 -1.33
N VAL A 321 24.15 7.46 -1.48
CA VAL A 321 25.53 7.10 -1.81
C VAL A 321 26.14 6.24 -0.71
N TYR A 322 25.93 6.63 0.55
CA TYR A 322 26.44 5.85 1.69
C TYR A 322 25.86 4.42 1.72
N LEU A 323 24.56 4.26 1.50
CA LEU A 323 23.92 2.95 1.45
C LEU A 323 24.42 2.12 0.25
N ALA A 324 24.49 2.72 -0.92
CA ALA A 324 24.94 2.03 -2.13
C ALA A 324 26.37 1.53 -1.99
N THR A 325 27.27 2.32 -1.37
CA THR A 325 28.67 1.96 -1.16
C THR A 325 28.95 1.12 0.06
N SER A 326 27.98 0.95 0.97
CA SER A 326 28.12 0.11 2.17
C SER A 326 28.12 -1.40 1.83
N PRO A 327 28.81 -2.24 2.61
CA PRO A 327 28.64 -3.70 2.53
C PRO A 327 27.18 -4.07 2.83
N LYS A 328 26.72 -5.19 2.27
CA LYS A 328 25.33 -5.63 2.34
C LYS A 328 25.16 -6.82 3.27
N SER A 329 24.07 -6.82 4.04
CA SER A 329 23.59 -7.98 4.79
C SER A 329 22.08 -7.87 5.04
N ASN A 330 21.37 -8.91 4.70
CA ASN A 330 19.95 -9.06 5.03
C ASN A 330 19.70 -10.10 6.13
N SER A 331 20.72 -10.46 6.92
CA SER A 331 20.65 -11.52 7.92
C SER A 331 19.53 -11.29 8.94
N ALA A 332 19.36 -10.06 9.44
CA ALA A 332 18.32 -9.70 10.38
C ALA A 332 16.91 -9.79 9.74
N TYR A 333 16.78 -9.32 8.50
CA TYR A 333 15.53 -9.41 7.72
C TYR A 333 15.13 -10.87 7.48
N MET A 334 16.06 -11.73 7.06
CA MET A 334 15.79 -13.15 6.89
C MET A 334 15.49 -13.84 8.22
N GLY A 335 16.17 -13.44 9.29
CA GLY A 335 15.93 -13.95 10.63
C GLY A 335 14.51 -13.72 11.13
N ILE A 336 14.01 -12.50 11.04
CA ILE A 336 12.64 -12.18 11.46
C ILE A 336 11.59 -12.86 10.57
N ASN A 337 11.80 -12.94 9.25
CA ASN A 337 10.87 -13.62 8.36
C ASN A 337 10.78 -15.12 8.67
N THR A 338 11.92 -15.79 8.87
CA THR A 338 11.96 -17.20 9.27
C THR A 338 11.26 -17.43 10.60
N ALA A 339 11.44 -16.53 11.58
CA ALA A 339 10.77 -16.62 12.87
C ALA A 339 9.24 -16.43 12.73
N ILE A 340 8.77 -15.49 11.90
CA ILE A 340 7.34 -15.29 11.61
C ILE A 340 6.74 -16.53 10.95
N GLU A 341 7.42 -17.13 9.99
CA GLU A 341 6.97 -18.37 9.34
C GLU A 341 6.85 -19.52 10.34
N GLU A 342 7.83 -19.66 11.25
CA GLU A 342 7.77 -20.69 12.28
C GLU A 342 6.59 -20.46 13.24
N VAL A 343 6.36 -19.25 13.70
CA VAL A 343 5.19 -18.90 14.54
C VAL A 343 3.87 -19.24 13.84
N ARG A 344 3.77 -19.01 12.53
CA ARG A 344 2.57 -19.38 11.74
C ARG A 344 2.38 -20.90 11.65
N LYS A 345 3.46 -21.66 11.63
CA LYS A 345 3.44 -23.14 11.56
C LYS A 345 3.18 -23.78 12.92
N SER A 346 3.87 -23.31 13.95
CA SER A 346 3.84 -23.92 15.30
C SER A 346 2.67 -23.42 16.16
N GLY A 347 2.02 -22.32 15.78
CA GLY A 347 0.95 -21.70 16.57
C GLY A 347 1.46 -21.08 17.88
N ASN A 348 0.56 -20.98 18.87
CA ASN A 348 0.85 -20.38 20.16
C ASN A 348 1.56 -21.37 21.11
N GLN A 349 2.87 -21.50 20.96
CA GLN A 349 3.69 -22.30 21.86
C GLN A 349 3.83 -21.63 23.24
N PRO A 350 3.80 -22.39 24.35
CA PRO A 350 3.88 -21.83 25.69
C PRO A 350 5.27 -21.24 25.97
N VAL A 351 5.29 -20.11 26.67
CA VAL A 351 6.57 -19.53 27.15
C VAL A 351 7.12 -20.43 28.25
N PRO A 352 8.42 -20.79 28.26
CA PRO A 352 9.04 -21.57 29.32
C PRO A 352 8.84 -20.95 30.72
N MET A 353 8.53 -21.77 31.72
CA MET A 353 8.10 -21.30 33.06
C MET A 353 9.14 -20.41 33.74
N HIS A 354 10.42 -20.75 33.65
CA HIS A 354 11.51 -20.03 34.29
C HIS A 354 11.69 -18.59 33.76
N ILE A 355 11.34 -18.29 32.50
CA ILE A 355 11.42 -16.92 31.93
C ILE A 355 10.13 -16.12 32.07
N ARG A 356 9.07 -16.67 32.69
CA ARG A 356 7.85 -15.93 32.99
C ARG A 356 8.04 -15.10 34.24
N ASN A 357 7.56 -13.86 34.26
CA ASN A 357 7.56 -13.06 35.47
C ASN A 357 6.54 -13.56 36.48
N ALA A 358 6.88 -13.50 37.78
CA ALA A 358 6.03 -13.88 38.90
C ALA A 358 5.65 -12.67 39.77
N PRO A 359 4.86 -11.69 39.28
CA PRO A 359 4.53 -10.47 40.03
C PRO A 359 3.61 -10.72 41.25
N THR A 360 2.97 -11.87 41.34
CA THR A 360 2.11 -12.24 42.47
C THR A 360 2.59 -13.50 43.17
N LYS A 361 2.24 -13.63 44.48
CA LYS A 361 2.56 -14.84 45.26
C LYS A 361 1.99 -16.13 44.62
N LEU A 362 0.80 -16.02 44.02
CA LEU A 362 0.19 -17.16 43.34
C LEU A 362 1.01 -17.62 42.14
N MET A 363 1.49 -16.67 41.31
CA MET A 363 2.35 -17.01 40.17
C MET A 363 3.65 -17.66 40.60
N ALA A 364 4.27 -17.15 41.67
CA ALA A 364 5.49 -17.82 42.25
C ALA A 364 5.18 -19.23 42.73
N GLN A 365 4.02 -19.44 43.39
CA GLN A 365 3.59 -20.79 43.81
C GLN A 365 3.29 -21.73 42.64
N LEU A 366 2.93 -21.19 41.47
CA LEU A 366 2.73 -21.94 40.23
C LEU A 366 4.05 -22.22 39.47
N GLY A 367 5.21 -21.88 40.04
CA GLY A 367 6.51 -22.14 39.46
C GLY A 367 6.97 -21.12 38.41
N TYR A 368 6.33 -19.94 38.33
CA TYR A 368 6.81 -18.87 37.45
C TYR A 368 8.11 -18.29 37.98
N HIS A 369 9.08 -18.07 37.08
CA HIS A 369 10.41 -17.56 37.38
C HIS A 369 11.32 -18.56 38.18
N ASP A 370 10.85 -19.74 38.44
CA ASP A 370 11.63 -20.74 39.13
C ASP A 370 12.77 -21.26 38.28
N GLY A 371 14.02 -21.23 38.82
CA GLY A 371 15.22 -21.63 38.10
C GLY A 371 15.75 -20.62 37.08
N TYR A 372 15.21 -19.42 37.00
CA TYR A 372 15.77 -18.37 36.12
C TYR A 372 17.18 -17.97 36.57
N LYS A 373 18.10 -17.97 35.63
CA LYS A 373 19.49 -17.54 35.85
C LYS A 373 19.65 -16.13 35.30
N TYR A 374 19.89 -15.13 36.15
CA TYR A 374 20.10 -13.76 35.73
C TYR A 374 21.49 -13.59 35.10
N PRO A 375 21.63 -13.28 33.80
CA PRO A 375 22.95 -13.34 33.13
C PRO A 375 23.99 -12.39 33.70
N HIS A 376 23.61 -11.27 34.32
CA HIS A 376 24.57 -10.33 34.92
C HIS A 376 25.25 -10.84 36.18
N ASP A 377 24.75 -11.92 36.79
CA ASP A 377 25.37 -12.56 37.92
C ASP A 377 26.50 -13.54 37.52
N TYR A 378 26.72 -13.70 36.21
CA TYR A 378 27.68 -14.66 35.66
C TYR A 378 28.82 -13.97 34.88
N PRO A 379 30.01 -14.60 34.81
CA PRO A 379 31.13 -14.06 34.05
C PRO A 379 30.78 -13.76 32.60
N GLY A 380 31.18 -12.60 32.10
CA GLY A 380 30.88 -12.18 30.75
C GLY A 380 29.39 -11.86 30.47
N ASN A 381 28.60 -11.72 31.56
CA ASN A 381 27.15 -11.48 31.48
C ASN A 381 26.42 -12.52 30.62
N PHE A 382 26.82 -13.80 30.76
CA PHE A 382 26.26 -14.89 30.01
C PHE A 382 26.19 -16.17 30.86
N THR A 383 25.07 -16.88 30.75
CA THR A 383 24.89 -18.23 31.21
C THR A 383 23.95 -18.99 30.28
N PRO A 384 24.26 -20.23 29.90
CA PRO A 384 23.37 -21.00 29.04
C PRO A 384 22.09 -21.36 29.79
N GLN A 385 20.96 -20.98 29.17
CA GLN A 385 19.63 -21.41 29.58
C GLN A 385 18.68 -21.36 28.36
N GLN A 386 17.57 -22.06 28.47
CA GLN A 386 16.59 -22.11 27.38
C GLN A 386 15.72 -20.83 27.35
N TYR A 387 15.57 -20.25 26.15
CA TYR A 387 14.70 -19.08 25.91
C TYR A 387 13.55 -19.36 24.93
N LEU A 388 13.70 -20.37 24.08
CA LEU A 388 12.65 -20.80 23.17
C LEU A 388 11.72 -21.83 23.82
N PRO A 389 10.48 -21.98 23.36
CA PRO A 389 9.62 -23.10 23.75
C PRO A 389 10.30 -24.46 23.53
N ASP A 390 9.87 -25.47 24.27
CA ASP A 390 10.51 -26.81 24.25
C ASP A 390 10.57 -27.43 22.85
N GLU A 391 9.49 -27.27 22.05
CA GLU A 391 9.42 -27.79 20.69
C GLU A 391 10.32 -27.04 19.70
N LEU A 392 10.77 -25.86 20.06
CA LEU A 392 11.57 -24.96 19.20
C LEU A 392 13.01 -24.76 19.73
N MET A 393 13.40 -25.47 20.77
CA MET A 393 14.65 -25.30 21.51
C MET A 393 15.89 -25.31 20.60
N ASP A 394 15.89 -26.14 19.55
CA ASP A 394 17.01 -26.30 18.61
C ASP A 394 16.91 -25.41 17.39
N LYS A 395 15.83 -24.58 17.27
CA LYS A 395 15.66 -23.70 16.13
C LYS A 395 16.63 -22.53 16.18
N ARG A 396 17.10 -22.16 14.98
CA ARG A 396 17.97 -21.01 14.75
C ARG A 396 17.36 -20.15 13.63
N PHE A 397 17.03 -18.92 13.94
CA PHE A 397 16.39 -17.99 13.00
C PHE A 397 17.41 -17.03 12.39
N TRP A 398 18.34 -16.49 13.20
CA TRP A 398 19.39 -15.62 12.69
C TRP A 398 20.61 -16.44 12.24
N LYS A 399 21.04 -16.19 11.00
CA LYS A 399 22.27 -16.71 10.41
C LYS A 399 23.11 -15.53 9.95
N ALA A 400 24.30 -15.40 10.49
CA ALA A 400 25.23 -14.34 10.12
C ALA A 400 25.64 -14.48 8.64
N GLN A 401 25.87 -13.34 7.99
CA GLN A 401 26.44 -13.29 6.65
C GLN A 401 27.94 -12.91 6.73
N HIS A 402 28.67 -13.18 5.64
CA HIS A 402 30.13 -12.96 5.60
C HIS A 402 30.46 -11.47 5.42
N SER A 403 30.29 -10.69 6.49
CA SER A 403 30.77 -9.31 6.58
C SER A 403 31.66 -9.16 7.80
N PRO A 404 32.69 -8.27 7.80
CA PRO A 404 33.57 -8.08 8.95
C PRO A 404 32.85 -7.69 10.23
N ALA A 405 31.74 -7.00 10.14
CA ALA A 405 30.93 -6.60 11.27
C ALA A 405 30.13 -7.78 11.85
N GLU A 406 29.51 -8.58 11.00
CA GLU A 406 28.75 -9.75 11.44
C GLU A 406 29.63 -10.90 11.92
N GLU A 407 30.83 -11.06 11.37
CA GLU A 407 31.76 -12.05 11.82
C GLU A 407 32.06 -11.89 13.32
N LYS A 408 32.23 -10.66 13.81
CA LYS A 408 32.42 -10.40 15.25
C LYS A 408 31.20 -10.81 16.07
N LEU A 409 30.00 -10.56 15.57
CA LEU A 409 28.76 -10.97 16.24
C LEU A 409 28.62 -12.49 16.24
N TYR A 410 28.94 -13.15 15.14
CA TYR A 410 28.92 -14.61 15.00
C TYR A 410 29.90 -15.28 15.96
N GLN A 411 31.14 -14.82 16.02
CA GLN A 411 32.15 -15.34 16.94
C GLN A 411 31.72 -15.19 18.41
N ARG A 412 31.10 -14.08 18.77
CA ARG A 412 30.50 -13.93 20.10
C ARG A 412 29.43 -14.98 20.36
N MET A 413 28.55 -15.27 19.39
CA MET A 413 27.51 -16.29 19.57
C MET A 413 28.09 -17.70 19.66
N VAL A 414 29.10 -18.01 18.86
CA VAL A 414 29.84 -19.30 18.99
C VAL A 414 30.48 -19.43 20.36
N ASN A 415 31.11 -18.37 20.88
CA ASN A 415 31.73 -18.37 22.20
C ASN A 415 30.68 -18.54 23.33
N CYS A 416 29.51 -17.99 23.18
CA CYS A 416 28.42 -18.10 24.17
C CYS A 416 27.68 -19.44 24.10
N TRP A 417 27.30 -19.90 22.91
CA TRP A 417 26.36 -21.00 22.70
C TRP A 417 26.98 -22.26 22.12
N GLY A 418 28.28 -22.22 21.81
CA GLY A 418 29.00 -23.39 21.29
C GLY A 418 28.36 -23.97 20.03
N ASP A 419 28.08 -25.27 20.07
CA ASP A 419 27.60 -26.01 18.88
C ASP A 419 26.29 -25.54 18.31
N ARG A 420 25.46 -24.82 19.09
CA ARG A 420 24.22 -24.25 18.58
C ARG A 420 24.44 -23.25 17.41
N TYR A 421 25.60 -22.57 17.41
CA TYR A 421 25.92 -21.57 16.36
C TYR A 421 27.09 -22.00 15.45
N LYS A 422 27.75 -23.13 15.72
CA LYS A 422 28.71 -23.68 14.77
C LYS A 422 27.98 -24.21 13.54
N GLU A 423 28.50 -23.90 12.34
CA GLU A 423 28.04 -24.44 11.07
C GLU A 423 28.57 -25.85 10.83
#